data_d1141b06e270b088bfabe124b278c9f7
#
_entry.id   d1141b06e270b088bfabe124b278c9f7
#
_cell.length_a   1.000
_cell.length_b   1.000
_cell.length_c   1.000
_cell.angle_alpha   90.00
_cell.angle_beta   90.00
_cell.angle_gamma   90.00
#
_symmetry.space_group_name_H-M   'P 1'
#
loop_
_entity.id
_entity.type
_entity.pdbx_description
1 polymer ?
#
loop_
_entity_poly.entity_id
_entity_poly.type
_entity_poly.pdbx_seq_one_letter_code
_entity_poly.pdbx_strand_id
1 'polypeptide(L)'
;MKRRIGIMGGTFDPPHMAHLLIAENSRAAFSLDEVLFIPAADPPHKQDRAVTLYAHRYHMTELSIAANDAFTLSDIERKRSGLSYSLVTVRELQKLYRAGADFYFITGMDSINDLHKWYHPKELLASCHFIGVTRLGDPVNTIALEKDFGKLACERIYFLEVPGMEISSTDIRRRVREGLPIRYLVPDAVKEYIRKEGLYLDKGDKRNAFSG
;
A
#
# COMPACT_ATOMS: atom_id res chain seq x y z
N MET A 1 -19.64 5.90 18.39
CA MET A 1 -19.33 6.12 16.94
C MET A 1 -18.58 4.91 16.43
N LYS A 2 -18.72 4.57 15.13
CA LYS A 2 -17.87 3.55 14.51
C LYS A 2 -16.46 4.09 14.32
N ARG A 3 -15.45 3.25 14.50
CA ARG A 3 -14.07 3.58 14.17
C ARG A 3 -13.91 3.76 12.67
N ARG A 4 -13.08 4.71 12.24
CA ARG A 4 -12.74 4.95 10.83
C ARG A 4 -11.33 4.40 10.59
N ILE A 5 -11.23 3.35 9.79
CA ILE A 5 -9.99 2.59 9.65
C ILE A 5 -9.51 2.66 8.20
N GLY A 6 -8.31 3.21 8.01
CA GLY A 6 -7.62 3.16 6.72
C GLY A 6 -7.05 1.77 6.45
N ILE A 7 -7.09 1.31 5.21
CA ILE A 7 -6.42 0.10 4.73
C ILE A 7 -5.39 0.52 3.68
N MET A 8 -4.12 0.36 4.00
CA MET A 8 -3.01 0.56 3.08
C MET A 8 -2.47 -0.82 2.67
N GLY A 9 -3.08 -1.39 1.62
CA GLY A 9 -2.64 -2.65 1.04
C GLY A 9 -1.50 -2.44 0.05
N GLY A 10 -0.55 -3.36 0.01
CA GLY A 10 0.55 -3.25 -0.96
C GLY A 10 1.51 -4.42 -0.91
N THR A 11 2.35 -4.54 -1.94
CA THR A 11 3.43 -5.54 -1.92
C THR A 11 4.54 -5.13 -0.94
N PHE A 12 4.80 -3.82 -0.80
CA PHE A 12 5.84 -3.24 0.06
C PHE A 12 7.22 -3.88 -0.16
N ASP A 13 7.72 -3.81 -1.38
CA ASP A 13 8.96 -4.47 -1.81
C ASP A 13 10.01 -3.50 -2.41
N PRO A 14 10.59 -2.57 -1.59
CA PRO A 14 10.30 -2.27 -0.19
C PRO A 14 9.17 -1.24 0.00
N PRO A 15 8.69 -1.04 1.24
CA PRO A 15 7.93 0.15 1.59
C PRO A 15 8.83 1.40 1.47
N HIS A 16 8.23 2.57 1.21
CA HIS A 16 8.97 3.81 0.97
C HIS A 16 8.20 5.04 1.45
N MET A 17 8.89 6.19 1.46
CA MET A 17 8.36 7.44 2.03
C MET A 17 7.03 7.87 1.41
N ALA A 18 6.80 7.64 0.11
CA ALA A 18 5.51 7.96 -0.51
C ALA A 18 4.34 7.15 0.08
N HIS A 19 4.54 5.89 0.47
CA HIS A 19 3.50 5.12 1.16
C HIS A 19 3.11 5.77 2.50
N LEU A 20 4.10 6.20 3.29
CA LEU A 20 3.88 6.83 4.60
C LEU A 20 3.19 8.19 4.46
N LEU A 21 3.64 8.99 3.49
CA LEU A 21 3.05 10.29 3.18
C LEU A 21 1.57 10.16 2.81
N ILE A 22 1.26 9.23 1.90
CA ILE A 22 -0.10 8.94 1.45
C ILE A 22 -0.98 8.49 2.63
N ALA A 23 -0.47 7.56 3.45
CA ALA A 23 -1.21 7.05 4.60
C ALA A 23 -1.52 8.15 5.61
N GLU A 24 -0.55 8.99 5.96
CA GLU A 24 -0.73 10.05 6.96
C GLU A 24 -1.64 11.18 6.45
N ASN A 25 -1.49 11.60 5.19
CA ASN A 25 -2.40 12.60 4.62
C ASN A 25 -3.83 12.07 4.55
N SER A 26 -4.02 10.79 4.17
CA SER A 26 -5.35 10.17 4.17
C SER A 26 -5.93 10.08 5.59
N ARG A 27 -5.11 9.71 6.58
CA ARG A 27 -5.51 9.66 7.98
C ARG A 27 -6.01 11.02 8.46
N ALA A 28 -5.25 12.05 8.21
CA ALA A 28 -5.59 13.41 8.64
C ALA A 28 -6.83 13.96 7.92
N ALA A 29 -6.87 13.86 6.58
CA ALA A 29 -7.96 14.40 5.77
C ALA A 29 -9.32 13.73 6.03
N PHE A 30 -9.31 12.42 6.28
CA PHE A 30 -10.52 11.64 6.52
C PHE A 30 -10.77 11.32 8.00
N SER A 31 -10.00 11.91 8.92
CA SER A 31 -10.11 11.67 10.38
C SER A 31 -10.15 10.18 10.69
N LEU A 32 -9.20 9.41 10.12
CA LEU A 32 -9.10 7.99 10.38
C LEU A 32 -8.45 7.77 11.76
N ASP A 33 -9.02 6.88 12.56
CA ASP A 33 -8.52 6.56 13.89
C ASP A 33 -7.20 5.78 13.82
N GLU A 34 -7.05 4.95 12.78
CA GLU A 34 -5.81 4.21 12.50
C GLU A 34 -5.69 3.89 11.00
N VAL A 35 -4.48 3.55 10.56
CA VAL A 35 -4.22 2.99 9.23
C VAL A 35 -3.55 1.62 9.37
N LEU A 36 -4.22 0.59 8.85
CA LEU A 36 -3.69 -0.77 8.77
C LEU A 36 -2.81 -0.92 7.52
N PHE A 37 -1.53 -1.17 7.73
CA PHE A 37 -0.61 -1.58 6.68
C PHE A 37 -0.70 -3.09 6.50
N ILE A 38 -1.07 -3.56 5.32
CA ILE A 38 -1.31 -4.97 5.02
C ILE A 38 -0.40 -5.41 3.86
N PRO A 39 0.78 -5.98 4.15
CA PRO A 39 1.62 -6.56 3.13
C PRO A 39 0.92 -7.73 2.44
N ALA A 40 0.80 -7.68 1.12
CA ALA A 40 0.18 -8.75 0.33
C ALA A 40 0.96 -10.06 0.50
N ALA A 41 0.28 -11.12 0.94
CA ALA A 41 0.90 -12.43 1.13
C ALA A 41 1.24 -13.08 -0.21
N ASP A 42 0.28 -13.10 -1.12
CA ASP A 42 0.40 -13.62 -2.49
C ASP A 42 -0.24 -12.64 -3.48
N PRO A 43 0.53 -11.64 -3.99
CA PRO A 43 -0.01 -10.58 -4.84
C PRO A 43 -0.48 -11.12 -6.19
N PRO A 44 -1.76 -11.00 -6.57
CA PRO A 44 -2.31 -11.59 -7.81
C PRO A 44 -1.68 -11.00 -9.08
N HIS A 45 -1.21 -9.78 -9.06
CA HIS A 45 -0.64 -9.08 -10.22
C HIS A 45 0.88 -9.27 -10.38
N LYS A 46 1.53 -10.11 -9.56
CA LYS A 46 3.00 -10.28 -9.56
C LYS A 46 3.45 -11.73 -9.64
N GLN A 47 2.60 -12.63 -10.11
CA GLN A 47 2.94 -14.07 -10.23
C GLN A 47 4.10 -14.33 -11.20
N ASP A 48 4.31 -13.45 -12.19
CA ASP A 48 5.37 -13.57 -13.19
C ASP A 48 6.69 -12.88 -12.81
N ARG A 49 6.79 -12.32 -11.61
CA ARG A 49 7.99 -11.59 -11.15
C ARG A 49 8.44 -12.10 -9.79
N ALA A 50 9.75 -12.23 -9.62
CA ALA A 50 10.34 -12.52 -8.31
C ALA A 50 10.00 -11.38 -7.33
N VAL A 51 9.23 -11.71 -6.30
CA VAL A 51 8.91 -10.83 -5.18
C VAL A 51 9.75 -11.28 -3.99
N THR A 52 10.29 -10.32 -3.23
CA THR A 52 11.03 -10.62 -2.00
C THR A 52 10.16 -11.41 -1.03
N LEU A 53 10.74 -12.36 -0.30
CA LEU A 53 10.03 -13.20 0.65
C LEU A 53 9.15 -12.36 1.58
N TYR A 54 7.95 -12.85 1.88
CA TYR A 54 6.98 -12.17 2.72
C TYR A 54 7.57 -11.69 4.05
N ALA A 55 8.39 -12.51 4.70
CA ALA A 55 9.01 -12.18 5.98
C ALA A 55 9.85 -10.89 5.93
N HIS A 56 10.65 -10.70 4.87
CA HIS A 56 11.43 -9.46 4.69
C HIS A 56 10.51 -8.27 4.43
N ARG A 57 9.48 -8.41 3.59
CA ARG A 57 8.54 -7.34 3.27
C ARG A 57 7.73 -6.91 4.49
N TYR A 58 7.28 -7.88 5.27
CA TYR A 58 6.56 -7.66 6.53
C TYR A 58 7.43 -6.88 7.52
N HIS A 59 8.66 -7.35 7.74
CA HIS A 59 9.59 -6.69 8.67
C HIS A 59 9.99 -5.28 8.20
N MET A 60 10.24 -5.08 6.90
CA MET A 60 10.49 -3.73 6.37
C MET A 60 9.28 -2.80 6.57
N THR A 61 8.06 -3.32 6.44
CA THR A 61 6.86 -2.53 6.71
C THR A 61 6.74 -2.18 8.19
N GLU A 62 6.99 -3.13 9.08
CA GLU A 62 7.06 -2.90 10.53
C GLU A 62 8.05 -1.77 10.88
N LEU A 63 9.27 -1.86 10.37
CA LEU A 63 10.29 -0.81 10.55
C LEU A 63 9.85 0.55 10.00
N SER A 64 9.10 0.55 8.90
CA SER A 64 8.64 1.78 8.26
C SER A 64 7.64 2.57 9.10
N ILE A 65 6.76 1.88 9.82
CA ILE A 65 5.64 2.49 10.53
C ILE A 65 5.89 2.66 12.02
N ALA A 66 7.01 2.14 12.55
CA ALA A 66 7.30 2.07 13.97
C ALA A 66 7.28 3.42 14.72
N ALA A 67 7.43 4.54 14.01
CA ALA A 67 7.44 5.88 14.60
C ALA A 67 6.04 6.57 14.61
N ASN A 68 4.98 5.88 14.18
CA ASN A 68 3.63 6.46 14.12
C ASN A 68 2.63 5.54 14.81
N ASP A 69 2.16 5.93 15.99
CA ASP A 69 1.22 5.16 16.82
C ASP A 69 -0.15 4.93 16.16
N ALA A 70 -0.50 5.74 15.15
CA ALA A 70 -1.73 5.58 14.39
C ALA A 70 -1.59 4.56 13.24
N PHE A 71 -0.40 4.00 13.02
CA PHE A 71 -0.16 2.99 11.99
C PHE A 71 0.00 1.62 12.62
N THR A 72 -0.73 0.65 12.11
CA THR A 72 -0.72 -0.73 12.62
C THR A 72 -0.38 -1.69 11.50
N LEU A 73 0.51 -2.64 11.77
CA LEU A 73 0.85 -3.71 10.85
C LEU A 73 -0.11 -4.89 11.02
N SER A 74 -0.61 -5.43 9.92
CA SER A 74 -1.51 -6.59 9.95
C SER A 74 -1.03 -7.70 9.03
N ASP A 75 -1.02 -8.91 9.54
CA ASP A 75 -0.68 -10.15 8.83
C ASP A 75 -1.92 -10.93 8.37
N ILE A 76 -3.08 -10.27 8.31
CA ILE A 76 -4.37 -10.90 8.02
C ILE A 76 -4.35 -11.72 6.74
N GLU A 77 -3.67 -11.25 5.69
CA GLU A 77 -3.55 -11.98 4.43
C GLU A 77 -2.63 -13.19 4.51
N ARG A 78 -1.64 -13.18 5.40
CA ARG A 78 -0.73 -14.31 5.60
C ARG A 78 -1.39 -15.49 6.31
N LYS A 79 -2.42 -15.21 7.10
CA LYS A 79 -3.17 -16.21 7.89
C LYS A 79 -4.13 -17.05 7.05
N ARG A 80 -4.34 -16.69 5.79
CA ARG A 80 -5.18 -17.44 4.86
C ARG A 80 -4.36 -18.02 3.71
N SER A 81 -4.89 -19.04 3.06
CA SER A 81 -4.37 -19.55 1.78
C SER A 81 -4.98 -18.80 0.60
N GLY A 82 -4.29 -18.82 -0.54
CA GLY A 82 -4.75 -18.24 -1.80
C GLY A 82 -4.35 -16.79 -2.01
N LEU A 83 -4.79 -16.22 -3.13
CA LEU A 83 -4.41 -14.90 -3.59
C LEU A 83 -4.90 -13.77 -2.67
N SER A 84 -4.11 -12.73 -2.58
CA SER A 84 -4.37 -11.51 -1.80
C SER A 84 -5.43 -10.61 -2.46
N TYR A 85 -6.68 -11.07 -2.52
CA TYR A 85 -7.77 -10.27 -3.04
C TYR A 85 -8.31 -9.28 -1.99
N SER A 86 -8.36 -7.99 -2.34
CA SER A 86 -8.81 -6.92 -1.45
C SER A 86 -10.22 -7.13 -0.89
N LEU A 87 -11.15 -7.67 -1.68
CA LEU A 87 -12.50 -7.99 -1.19
C LEU A 87 -12.47 -8.98 -0.03
N VAL A 88 -11.64 -10.03 -0.13
CA VAL A 88 -11.52 -11.03 0.92
C VAL A 88 -10.93 -10.40 2.18
N THR A 89 -9.91 -9.57 2.03
CA THR A 89 -9.27 -8.85 3.14
C THR A 89 -10.26 -7.92 3.86
N VAL A 90 -11.03 -7.12 3.11
CA VAL A 90 -12.06 -6.25 3.69
C VAL A 90 -13.13 -7.06 4.44
N ARG A 91 -13.61 -8.17 3.87
CA ARG A 91 -14.59 -9.04 4.53
C ARG A 91 -14.08 -9.67 5.83
N GLU A 92 -12.82 -10.06 5.87
CA GLU A 92 -12.18 -10.57 7.08
C GLU A 92 -12.06 -9.48 8.15
N LEU A 93 -11.64 -8.27 7.77
CA LEU A 93 -11.60 -7.13 8.68
C LEU A 93 -13.00 -6.79 9.22
N GLN A 94 -14.03 -6.80 8.39
CA GLN A 94 -15.41 -6.59 8.83
C GLN A 94 -15.86 -7.62 9.88
N LYS A 95 -15.44 -8.88 9.74
CA LYS A 95 -15.71 -9.92 10.74
C LYS A 95 -14.98 -9.65 12.06
N LEU A 96 -13.71 -9.24 12.00
CA LEU A 96 -12.90 -8.93 13.18
C LEU A 96 -13.44 -7.73 13.96
N TYR A 97 -13.82 -6.68 13.26
CA TYR A 97 -14.29 -5.43 13.88
C TYR A 97 -15.80 -5.40 14.15
N ARG A 98 -16.57 -6.43 13.75
CA ARG A 98 -18.01 -6.65 14.07
C ARG A 98 -18.86 -5.39 13.91
N ALA A 99 -19.04 -4.86 12.75
CA ALA A 99 -19.81 -3.62 12.50
C ALA A 99 -19.37 -2.38 13.32
N GLY A 100 -18.27 -2.48 14.07
CA GLY A 100 -17.72 -1.39 14.88
C GLY A 100 -16.80 -0.44 14.10
N ALA A 101 -16.57 -0.70 12.81
CA ALA A 101 -15.69 0.11 11.97
C ALA A 101 -16.24 0.35 10.56
N ASP A 102 -15.90 1.50 10.00
CA ASP A 102 -16.02 1.82 8.58
C ASP A 102 -14.60 1.81 7.98
N PHE A 103 -14.43 1.13 6.86
CA PHE A 103 -13.13 0.92 6.22
C PHE A 103 -12.93 1.84 5.02
N TYR A 104 -11.71 2.38 4.89
CA TYR A 104 -11.28 3.28 3.83
C TYR A 104 -10.04 2.70 3.14
N PHE A 105 -10.21 2.14 1.94
CA PHE A 105 -9.11 1.57 1.16
C PHE A 105 -8.32 2.70 0.48
N ILE A 106 -7.07 2.87 0.89
CA ILE A 106 -6.18 3.95 0.42
C ILE A 106 -5.33 3.42 -0.73
N THR A 107 -5.39 4.07 -1.89
CA THR A 107 -4.61 3.64 -3.06
C THR A 107 -4.36 4.80 -4.02
N GLY A 108 -3.36 4.67 -4.92
CA GLY A 108 -3.10 5.65 -5.95
C GLY A 108 -4.14 5.64 -7.07
N MET A 109 -4.20 6.73 -7.85
CA MET A 109 -5.16 6.88 -8.96
C MET A 109 -5.04 5.80 -10.03
N ASP A 110 -3.84 5.30 -10.34
CA ASP A 110 -3.66 4.21 -11.30
C ASP A 110 -4.49 2.98 -10.89
N SER A 111 -4.48 2.65 -9.61
CA SER A 111 -5.27 1.54 -9.06
C SER A 111 -6.77 1.83 -9.06
N ILE A 112 -7.19 3.07 -8.84
CA ILE A 112 -8.59 3.49 -8.96
C ILE A 112 -9.07 3.36 -10.41
N ASN A 113 -8.26 3.81 -11.38
CA ASN A 113 -8.59 3.69 -12.80
C ASN A 113 -8.70 2.22 -13.25
N ASP A 114 -7.91 1.33 -12.64
CA ASP A 114 -7.93 -0.11 -12.90
C ASP A 114 -8.89 -0.90 -11.99
N LEU A 115 -9.68 -0.24 -11.15
CA LEU A 115 -10.56 -0.88 -10.16
C LEU A 115 -11.56 -1.87 -10.82
N HIS A 116 -12.00 -1.58 -12.05
CA HIS A 116 -12.89 -2.46 -12.82
C HIS A 116 -12.26 -3.84 -13.14
N LYS A 117 -10.92 -3.98 -13.06
CA LYS A 117 -10.18 -5.23 -13.26
C LYS A 117 -10.00 -6.04 -11.96
N TRP A 118 -10.36 -5.46 -10.82
CA TRP A 118 -10.17 -6.12 -9.54
C TRP A 118 -11.17 -7.26 -9.34
N TYR A 119 -10.86 -8.15 -8.39
CA TYR A 119 -11.74 -9.26 -8.05
C TYR A 119 -13.03 -8.75 -7.42
N HIS A 120 -14.18 -9.02 -8.07
CA HIS A 120 -15.52 -8.56 -7.66
C HIS A 120 -15.59 -7.07 -7.27
N PRO A 121 -15.26 -6.14 -8.17
CA PRO A 121 -15.03 -4.74 -7.81
C PRO A 121 -16.28 -4.03 -7.28
N LYS A 122 -17.47 -4.37 -7.78
CA LYS A 122 -18.73 -3.79 -7.29
C LYS A 122 -19.05 -4.21 -5.86
N GLU A 123 -18.76 -5.46 -5.50
CA GLU A 123 -18.94 -5.95 -4.13
C GLU A 123 -17.91 -5.31 -3.18
N LEU A 124 -16.68 -5.15 -3.64
CA LEU A 124 -15.63 -4.49 -2.88
C LEU A 124 -16.01 -3.03 -2.62
N LEU A 125 -16.46 -2.31 -3.64
CA LEU A 125 -16.88 -0.91 -3.51
C LEU A 125 -18.12 -0.75 -2.61
N ALA A 126 -19.04 -1.73 -2.61
CA ALA A 126 -20.15 -1.76 -1.68
C ALA A 126 -19.72 -2.05 -0.22
N SER A 127 -18.56 -2.70 -0.03
CA SER A 127 -18.09 -3.16 1.28
C SER A 127 -17.24 -2.14 2.02
N CYS A 128 -16.59 -1.19 1.34
CA CYS A 128 -15.74 -0.16 1.95
C CYS A 128 -15.72 1.12 1.12
N HIS A 129 -15.20 2.18 1.70
CA HIS A 129 -14.88 3.42 1.00
C HIS A 129 -13.51 3.31 0.34
N PHE A 130 -13.27 4.11 -0.71
CA PHE A 130 -11.96 4.24 -1.34
C PHE A 130 -11.47 5.69 -1.24
N ILE A 131 -10.18 5.83 -0.98
CA ILE A 131 -9.46 7.11 -1.07
C ILE A 131 -8.46 6.95 -2.21
N GLY A 132 -8.81 7.54 -3.36
CA GLY A 132 -7.94 7.64 -4.52
C GLY A 132 -6.98 8.82 -4.34
N VAL A 133 -5.70 8.52 -4.14
CA VAL A 133 -4.71 9.56 -3.93
C VAL A 133 -4.12 9.98 -5.27
N THR A 134 -4.18 11.27 -5.55
CA THR A 134 -3.68 11.90 -6.76
C THR A 134 -2.56 12.90 -6.42
N ARG A 135 -1.77 13.24 -7.40
CA ARG A 135 -0.79 14.33 -7.28
C ARG A 135 -1.49 15.66 -7.54
N LEU A 136 -0.93 16.72 -7.00
CA LEU A 136 -1.45 18.05 -7.23
C LEU A 136 -1.47 18.36 -8.75
N GLY A 137 -2.66 18.68 -9.27
CA GLY A 137 -2.86 19.01 -10.68
C GLY A 137 -3.08 17.84 -11.63
N ASP A 138 -3.03 16.58 -11.16
CA ASP A 138 -3.37 15.43 -12.00
C ASP A 138 -4.90 15.35 -12.22
N PRO A 139 -5.38 15.19 -13.47
CA PRO A 139 -6.81 15.13 -13.73
C PRO A 139 -7.43 13.84 -13.17
N VAL A 140 -8.56 13.98 -12.49
CA VAL A 140 -9.37 12.84 -12.06
C VAL A 140 -10.45 12.56 -13.10
N ASN A 141 -10.40 11.40 -13.76
CA ASN A 141 -11.43 10.99 -14.71
C ASN A 141 -12.59 10.26 -14.00
N THR A 142 -13.53 11.03 -13.48
CA THR A 142 -14.72 10.48 -12.80
C THR A 142 -15.72 9.84 -13.77
N ILE A 143 -15.72 10.24 -15.04
CA ILE A 143 -16.69 9.75 -16.05
C ILE A 143 -16.55 8.24 -16.25
N ALA A 144 -15.33 7.73 -16.33
CA ALA A 144 -15.10 6.28 -16.48
C ALA A 144 -15.59 5.51 -15.25
N LEU A 145 -15.34 6.03 -14.05
CA LEU A 145 -15.78 5.41 -12.79
C LEU A 145 -17.30 5.38 -12.66
N GLU A 146 -17.98 6.47 -13.04
CA GLU A 146 -19.42 6.53 -13.05
C GLU A 146 -20.04 5.57 -14.07
N LYS A 147 -19.41 5.39 -15.23
CA LYS A 147 -19.82 4.41 -16.24
C LYS A 147 -19.73 2.98 -15.72
N ASP A 148 -18.66 2.63 -14.99
CA ASP A 148 -18.39 1.27 -14.53
C ASP A 148 -19.19 0.93 -13.26
N PHE A 149 -19.37 1.89 -12.35
CA PHE A 149 -19.90 1.66 -11.01
C PHE A 149 -21.17 2.46 -10.67
N GLY A 150 -21.58 3.39 -11.54
CA GLY A 150 -22.79 4.19 -11.32
C GLY A 150 -22.72 5.01 -10.03
N LYS A 151 -23.82 5.04 -9.29
CA LYS A 151 -23.93 5.80 -8.01
C LYS A 151 -22.89 5.38 -6.97
N LEU A 152 -22.45 4.11 -6.97
CA LEU A 152 -21.43 3.63 -6.03
C LEU A 152 -20.11 4.39 -6.18
N ALA A 153 -19.75 4.82 -7.39
CA ALA A 153 -18.54 5.63 -7.59
C ALA A 153 -18.63 6.93 -6.79
N CYS A 154 -19.72 7.67 -6.91
CA CYS A 154 -19.90 8.95 -6.23
C CYS A 154 -20.04 8.81 -4.70
N GLU A 155 -20.62 7.70 -4.23
CA GLU A 155 -20.91 7.49 -2.81
C GLU A 155 -19.71 6.90 -2.04
N ARG A 156 -18.80 6.22 -2.72
CA ARG A 156 -17.75 5.39 -2.09
C ARG A 156 -16.33 5.75 -2.46
N ILE A 157 -16.11 6.50 -3.56
CA ILE A 157 -14.76 6.90 -3.98
C ILE A 157 -14.56 8.37 -3.68
N TYR A 158 -13.57 8.67 -2.86
CA TYR A 158 -13.10 10.01 -2.53
C TYR A 158 -11.74 10.24 -3.16
N PHE A 159 -11.42 11.49 -3.44
CA PHE A 159 -10.14 11.87 -4.02
C PHE A 159 -9.40 12.77 -3.05
N LEU A 160 -8.11 12.53 -2.91
CA LEU A 160 -7.22 13.29 -2.04
C LEU A 160 -5.98 13.71 -2.82
N GLU A 161 -5.78 15.01 -2.96
CA GLU A 161 -4.53 15.53 -3.48
C GLU A 161 -3.46 15.57 -2.39
N VAL A 162 -2.27 15.06 -2.71
CA VAL A 162 -1.11 15.09 -1.82
C VAL A 162 0.10 15.65 -2.55
N PRO A 163 1.10 16.20 -1.84
CA PRO A 163 2.36 16.58 -2.45
C PRO A 163 2.98 15.38 -3.19
N GLY A 164 3.30 15.56 -4.48
CA GLY A 164 3.80 14.49 -5.32
C GLY A 164 5.19 14.03 -4.88
N MET A 165 5.36 12.72 -4.68
CA MET A 165 6.66 12.07 -4.53
C MET A 165 6.78 10.96 -5.57
N GLU A 166 7.69 11.15 -6.53
CA GLU A 166 7.96 10.13 -7.56
C GLU A 166 8.90 9.04 -7.03
N ILE A 167 8.43 8.31 -6.03
CA ILE A 167 9.15 7.20 -5.43
C ILE A 167 8.42 5.91 -5.76
N SER A 168 9.16 4.93 -6.30
CA SER A 168 8.63 3.59 -6.52
C SER A 168 9.55 2.51 -5.98
N SER A 169 8.96 1.42 -5.48
CA SER A 169 9.74 0.25 -5.06
C SER A 169 10.63 -0.30 -6.19
N THR A 170 10.19 -0.18 -7.45
CA THR A 170 10.98 -0.62 -8.61
C THR A 170 12.25 0.21 -8.79
N ASP A 171 12.14 1.54 -8.66
CA ASP A 171 13.32 2.41 -8.72
C ASP A 171 14.27 2.16 -7.55
N ILE A 172 13.74 1.97 -6.35
CA ILE A 172 14.56 1.65 -5.16
C ILE A 172 15.35 0.35 -5.39
N ARG A 173 14.72 -0.73 -5.87
CA ARG A 173 15.42 -1.99 -6.15
C ARG A 173 16.47 -1.83 -7.24
N ARG A 174 16.20 -1.03 -8.28
CA ARG A 174 17.20 -0.69 -9.31
C ARG A 174 18.39 0.06 -8.70
N ARG A 175 18.12 1.09 -7.90
CA ARG A 175 19.18 1.88 -7.24
C ARG A 175 20.09 1.01 -6.37
N VAL A 176 19.53 0.09 -5.60
CA VAL A 176 20.35 -0.83 -4.78
C VAL A 176 21.27 -1.68 -5.66
N ARG A 177 20.76 -2.25 -6.78
CA ARG A 177 21.62 -3.02 -7.71
C ARG A 177 22.73 -2.19 -8.32
N GLU A 178 22.45 -0.94 -8.62
CA GLU A 178 23.41 -0.01 -9.24
C GLU A 178 24.32 0.70 -8.23
N GLY A 179 24.21 0.40 -6.92
CA GLY A 179 24.99 1.06 -5.88
C GLY A 179 24.63 2.54 -5.66
N LEU A 180 23.45 2.96 -6.12
CA LEU A 180 22.97 4.33 -5.97
C LEU A 180 22.29 4.54 -4.61
N PRO A 181 22.32 5.77 -4.03
CA PRO A 181 21.74 6.03 -2.73
C PRO A 181 20.23 5.89 -2.72
N ILE A 182 19.69 5.29 -1.63
CA ILE A 182 18.26 5.19 -1.34
C ILE A 182 17.87 5.95 -0.07
N ARG A 183 18.79 6.75 0.48
CA ARG A 183 18.51 7.62 1.64
C ARG A 183 17.40 8.61 1.27
N TYR A 184 16.48 8.85 2.19
CA TYR A 184 15.29 9.68 2.01
C TYR A 184 14.22 9.14 1.03
N LEU A 185 14.48 8.03 0.34
CA LEU A 185 13.46 7.31 -0.42
C LEU A 185 12.73 6.29 0.46
N VAL A 186 13.45 5.71 1.44
CA VAL A 186 12.92 4.80 2.47
C VAL A 186 13.31 5.33 3.85
N PRO A 187 12.60 4.92 4.92
CA PRO A 187 13.06 5.17 6.30
C PRO A 187 14.45 4.59 6.53
N ASP A 188 15.25 5.25 7.39
CA ASP A 188 16.62 4.82 7.64
C ASP A 188 16.70 3.37 8.17
N ALA A 189 15.77 2.95 9.02
CA ALA A 189 15.71 1.58 9.51
C ALA A 189 15.50 0.55 8.37
N VAL A 190 14.69 0.89 7.35
CA VAL A 190 14.50 0.04 6.17
C VAL A 190 15.77 0.01 5.31
N LYS A 191 16.40 1.14 5.10
CA LYS A 191 17.69 1.22 4.38
C LYS A 191 18.74 0.32 5.03
N GLU A 192 18.90 0.39 6.35
CA GLU A 192 19.86 -0.43 7.09
C GLU A 192 19.49 -1.93 7.00
N TYR A 193 18.21 -2.26 7.07
CA TYR A 193 17.74 -3.64 6.91
C TYR A 193 18.07 -4.19 5.51
N ILE A 194 17.76 -3.44 4.45
CA ILE A 194 18.10 -3.81 3.07
C ILE A 194 19.59 -4.09 2.93
N ARG A 195 20.45 -3.22 3.51
CA ARG A 195 21.91 -3.38 3.50
C ARG A 195 22.35 -4.63 4.26
N LYS A 196 21.83 -4.83 5.48
CA LYS A 196 22.20 -5.95 6.36
C LYS A 196 21.85 -7.31 5.74
N GLU A 197 20.66 -7.41 5.17
CA GLU A 197 20.16 -8.65 4.58
C GLU A 197 20.61 -8.86 3.11
N GLY A 198 21.35 -7.88 2.53
CA GLY A 198 21.79 -7.94 1.14
C GLY A 198 20.65 -8.03 0.13
N LEU A 199 19.49 -7.41 0.46
CA LEU A 199 18.31 -7.47 -0.41
C LEU A 199 18.54 -6.67 -1.70
N TYR A 200 17.96 -7.17 -2.78
CA TYR A 200 17.96 -6.54 -4.10
C TYR A 200 19.31 -6.51 -4.83
N LEU A 201 20.36 -7.11 -4.28
CA LEU A 201 21.65 -7.28 -4.95
C LEU A 201 21.59 -8.44 -5.95
N ASP A 202 22.36 -8.35 -7.02
CA ASP A 202 22.52 -9.46 -7.97
C ASP A 202 23.28 -10.61 -7.31
N LYS A 203 22.90 -11.86 -7.63
CA LYS A 203 23.55 -13.06 -7.09
C LYS A 203 25.02 -13.08 -7.53
N GLY A 204 25.90 -12.67 -6.62
CA GLY A 204 27.37 -12.62 -6.85
C GLY A 204 28.03 -11.32 -6.44
N ASP A 205 27.32 -10.24 -6.26
CA ASP A 205 27.90 -8.95 -5.89
C ASP A 205 27.77 -8.70 -4.38
N LYS A 206 28.76 -9.19 -3.63
CA LYS A 206 28.91 -8.90 -2.19
C LYS A 206 29.73 -7.63 -1.93
N ARG A 207 30.01 -6.82 -2.95
CA ARG A 207 30.85 -5.64 -2.85
C ARG A 207 30.04 -4.38 -2.57
N ASN A 208 30.27 -3.81 -1.39
CA ASN A 208 30.09 -2.40 -0.98
C ASN A 208 28.99 -1.57 -1.69
N ALA A 209 27.74 -1.93 -1.54
CA ALA A 209 26.62 -1.20 -2.14
C ALA A 209 26.21 0.09 -1.39
N PHE A 210 27.00 0.58 -0.43
CA PHE A 210 26.62 1.78 0.36
C PHE A 210 27.86 2.52 0.89
N SER A 211 28.67 3.06 -0.03
CA SER A 211 29.67 4.08 0.32
C SER A 211 29.03 5.45 0.12
N GLY A 212 28.62 6.10 1.23
CA GLY A 212 28.08 7.45 1.21
C GLY A 212 26.99 7.66 2.26
#